data_23446110b74e1a191ac369d3c0175e78
#
_entry.id   23446110b74e1a191ac369d3c0175e78
#
_cell.length_a   1.000
_cell.length_b   1.000
_cell.length_c   1.000
_cell.angle_alpha   90.00
_cell.angle_beta   90.00
_cell.angle_gamma   90.00
#
_symmetry.space_group_name_H-M   'P 1'
#
loop_
_entity.id
_entity.type
_entity.pdbx_description
1 polymer ?
#
loop_
_entity_poly.entity_id
_entity_poly.type
_entity_poly.pdbx_seq_one_letter_code
_entity_poly.pdbx_strand_id
1 'polypeptide(L)'
;MKKLLVSLVLSFIVLASKAASFTVDGIYYYTIDDERVGVSVDYDMDMTTYQVTYHYYTGNLTIPSTVTYNEKTYKVTRVSLDGSEDLTSVSLPSTLEEIAENGFNGCYQLTEITLPESLKIIGRNAFSCCSGIKEITIPASVQEIGLGAFSTSGIEKLTIKDLAKWCAIKNGGGIIKENAKVFLNDQEIKDLVIPDGVKIIGPNAFNRFKGIETVTVPADVDSIGDNAFLGCTNITKVTAHDVASWCGIHFGNTMILQNGNAIYLSNPVCISQNLYIGNERLTELTIPEGVEEIGYSAFYRCLGITKVSLPSTLKKVGADAFADCTDIQIANVTSLQDYCAIDFANPGANPFQDYMMNRAFTWMLINGDYLYDQGALKVPEGLTEIKPNTFAKVDNTSTVIIPASVSKIGRYAFYTSVNRLNKVYINGHISDMGEYAFGNCPYIGTLYVNDANPDSIPANAFYNYYHPTNNVTLGEDYNYRNTKLMVPVGSKQKYEVTAGWKLFQNIEEYDFTKAAGIKEDASGIKESYTLDGRQATPSAGVIIIERLSDGSTRKVLR
;
A
#
# COMPACT_ATOMS: atom_id res chain seq x y z
N MET A 1 -27.14 2.79 -46.86
CA MET A 1 -26.55 2.65 -45.54
C MET A 1 -27.56 2.28 -44.44
N LYS A 2 -28.75 2.88 -44.32
CA LYS A 2 -29.74 2.50 -43.28
C LYS A 2 -30.26 1.05 -43.39
N LYS A 3 -30.40 0.47 -44.59
CA LYS A 3 -30.85 -0.93 -44.76
C LYS A 3 -29.76 -1.97 -44.39
N LEU A 4 -28.47 -1.60 -44.48
CA LEU A 4 -27.37 -2.47 -44.08
C LEU A 4 -27.18 -2.54 -42.55
N LEU A 5 -27.47 -1.42 -41.85
CA LEU A 5 -27.38 -1.36 -40.38
C LEU A 5 -28.49 -2.17 -39.70
N VAL A 6 -29.71 -2.15 -40.29
CA VAL A 6 -30.85 -2.95 -39.77
C VAL A 6 -30.62 -4.44 -39.99
N SER A 7 -29.99 -4.82 -41.13
CA SER A 7 -29.61 -6.22 -41.39
C SER A 7 -28.49 -6.73 -40.47
N LEU A 8 -27.54 -5.88 -40.04
CA LEU A 8 -26.47 -6.26 -39.12
C LEU A 8 -26.99 -6.38 -37.68
N VAL A 9 -27.93 -5.52 -37.26
CA VAL A 9 -28.57 -5.61 -35.93
C VAL A 9 -29.47 -6.84 -35.87
N LEU A 10 -30.20 -7.17 -36.90
CA LEU A 10 -31.00 -8.41 -36.97
C LEU A 10 -30.12 -9.68 -37.03
N SER A 11 -28.91 -9.64 -37.63
CA SER A 11 -28.02 -10.81 -37.66
C SER A 11 -27.31 -11.05 -36.33
N PHE A 12 -27.12 -10.03 -35.48
CA PHE A 12 -26.61 -10.20 -34.12
C PHE A 12 -27.68 -10.70 -33.14
N ILE A 13 -28.96 -10.47 -33.42
CA ILE A 13 -30.12 -11.00 -32.62
C ILE A 13 -30.38 -12.48 -32.99
N VAL A 14 -29.92 -12.99 -34.11
CA VAL A 14 -30.22 -14.37 -34.60
C VAL A 14 -29.16 -15.41 -34.20
N LEU A 15 -28.01 -15.00 -33.61
CA LEU A 15 -26.94 -15.91 -33.16
C LEU A 15 -26.84 -16.07 -31.62
N ALA A 16 -27.62 -15.34 -30.83
CA ALA A 16 -27.96 -15.80 -29.50
C ALA A 16 -29.04 -16.89 -29.69
N SER A 17 -28.70 -18.15 -29.42
CA SER A 17 -29.71 -19.21 -29.28
C SER A 17 -30.84 -18.63 -28.43
N LYS A 18 -32.06 -18.42 -29.02
CA LYS A 18 -33.20 -17.89 -28.27
C LYS A 18 -33.39 -18.81 -27.08
N ALA A 19 -33.09 -18.35 -25.88
CA ALA A 19 -33.56 -18.97 -24.68
C ALA A 19 -35.07 -19.11 -24.87
N ALA A 20 -35.57 -20.34 -24.94
CA ALA A 20 -37.01 -20.56 -25.06
C ALA A 20 -37.64 -20.04 -23.77
N SER A 21 -38.64 -19.18 -23.89
CA SER A 21 -39.37 -18.65 -22.74
C SER A 21 -40.80 -19.25 -22.73
N PHE A 22 -41.33 -19.42 -21.54
CA PHE A 22 -42.65 -19.98 -21.33
C PHE A 22 -43.21 -19.58 -19.96
N THR A 23 -44.52 -19.60 -19.82
CA THR A 23 -45.19 -19.28 -18.57
C THR A 23 -45.92 -20.52 -18.03
N VAL A 24 -45.74 -20.83 -16.75
CA VAL A 24 -46.43 -21.89 -16.03
C VAL A 24 -46.88 -21.32 -14.68
N ASP A 25 -48.16 -21.52 -14.33
CA ASP A 25 -48.77 -21.05 -13.09
C ASP A 25 -48.53 -19.55 -12.81
N GLY A 26 -48.54 -18.72 -13.85
CA GLY A 26 -48.31 -17.27 -13.76
C GLY A 26 -46.87 -16.85 -13.53
N ILE A 27 -45.91 -17.77 -13.59
CA ILE A 27 -44.48 -17.50 -13.47
C ILE A 27 -43.85 -17.62 -14.85
N TYR A 28 -43.08 -16.59 -15.26
CA TYR A 28 -42.38 -16.55 -16.53
C TYR A 28 -40.97 -17.12 -16.37
N TYR A 29 -40.68 -18.12 -17.21
CA TYR A 29 -39.41 -18.85 -17.23
C TYR A 29 -38.70 -18.64 -18.56
N TYR A 30 -37.35 -18.66 -18.49
CA TYR A 30 -36.47 -18.71 -19.68
C TYR A 30 -35.44 -19.82 -19.49
N THR A 31 -35.10 -20.52 -20.56
CA THR A 31 -34.13 -21.61 -20.53
C THR A 31 -32.70 -21.03 -20.42
N ILE A 32 -31.91 -21.55 -19.49
CA ILE A 32 -30.47 -21.28 -19.37
C ILE A 32 -29.71 -22.30 -20.19
N ASP A 33 -30.08 -23.56 -20.04
CA ASP A 33 -29.58 -24.71 -20.79
C ASP A 33 -30.61 -25.85 -20.84
N ASP A 34 -30.17 -27.05 -21.21
CA ASP A 34 -31.04 -28.19 -21.37
C ASP A 34 -31.67 -28.69 -20.05
N GLU A 35 -31.15 -28.32 -18.89
CA GLU A 35 -31.59 -28.79 -17.59
C GLU A 35 -32.08 -27.67 -16.66
N ARG A 36 -31.71 -26.42 -16.95
CA ARG A 36 -31.89 -25.29 -16.05
C ARG A 36 -32.69 -24.16 -16.68
N VAL A 37 -33.50 -23.52 -15.86
CA VAL A 37 -34.23 -22.29 -16.20
C VAL A 37 -34.01 -21.21 -15.16
N GLY A 38 -34.19 -19.96 -15.62
CA GLY A 38 -34.33 -18.79 -14.76
C GLY A 38 -35.76 -18.30 -14.72
N VAL A 39 -36.11 -17.58 -13.66
CA VAL A 39 -37.37 -16.81 -13.53
C VAL A 39 -37.06 -15.34 -13.79
N SER A 40 -37.89 -14.67 -14.57
CA SER A 40 -37.82 -13.23 -14.77
C SER A 40 -39.17 -12.56 -14.83
N VAL A 41 -39.21 -11.25 -14.89
CA VAL A 41 -40.38 -10.46 -15.24
C VAL A 41 -40.71 -10.70 -16.69
N ASP A 42 -42.01 -10.92 -17.01
CA ASP A 42 -42.53 -11.05 -18.36
C ASP A 42 -42.72 -9.68 -19.00
N TYR A 43 -42.70 -9.61 -20.31
CA TYR A 43 -42.94 -8.36 -21.03
C TYR A 43 -43.57 -8.59 -22.42
N ASP A 44 -44.45 -7.66 -22.78
CA ASP A 44 -45.01 -7.54 -24.13
C ASP A 44 -44.33 -6.40 -24.89
N MET A 45 -44.03 -6.60 -26.15
CA MET A 45 -43.53 -5.57 -27.03
C MET A 45 -44.53 -5.27 -28.15
N ASP A 46 -45.07 -4.07 -28.19
CA ASP A 46 -45.84 -3.59 -29.35
C ASP A 46 -44.93 -3.37 -30.54
N MET A 47 -44.98 -4.24 -31.52
CA MET A 47 -44.14 -4.20 -32.73
C MET A 47 -44.44 -2.99 -33.63
N THR A 48 -45.53 -2.24 -33.36
CA THR A 48 -45.88 -1.04 -34.13
C THR A 48 -45.30 0.21 -33.53
N THR A 49 -45.37 0.32 -32.21
CA THR A 49 -44.90 1.52 -31.44
C THR A 49 -43.53 1.29 -30.82
N TYR A 50 -43.01 0.05 -30.77
CA TYR A 50 -41.81 -0.39 -30.07
C TYR A 50 -41.87 -0.09 -28.55
N GLN A 51 -43.09 0.02 -28.01
CA GLN A 51 -43.27 0.14 -26.56
C GLN A 51 -43.22 -1.22 -25.90
N VAL A 52 -42.57 -1.31 -24.74
CA VAL A 52 -42.46 -2.50 -23.91
C VAL A 52 -43.31 -2.31 -22.67
N THR A 53 -44.21 -3.29 -22.40
CA THR A 53 -45.01 -3.34 -21.18
C THR A 53 -44.53 -4.50 -20.36
N TYR A 54 -44.09 -4.23 -19.13
CA TYR A 54 -43.63 -5.27 -18.19
C TYR A 54 -44.76 -5.75 -17.31
N HIS A 55 -44.79 -7.06 -17.03
CA HIS A 55 -45.75 -7.73 -16.13
C HIS A 55 -45.03 -8.08 -14.83
N TYR A 56 -45.05 -7.12 -13.90
CA TYR A 56 -44.38 -7.24 -12.61
C TYR A 56 -45.14 -8.16 -11.66
N TYR A 57 -44.38 -8.82 -10.78
CA TYR A 57 -44.98 -9.63 -9.70
C TYR A 57 -45.44 -8.75 -8.55
N THR A 58 -46.56 -9.13 -7.93
CA THR A 58 -47.16 -8.41 -6.80
C THR A 58 -47.52 -9.39 -5.67
N GLY A 59 -47.59 -8.89 -4.43
CA GLY A 59 -47.97 -9.70 -3.28
C GLY A 59 -46.96 -10.79 -2.93
N ASN A 60 -47.42 -12.02 -2.75
CA ASN A 60 -46.59 -13.15 -2.33
C ASN A 60 -46.29 -14.06 -3.52
N LEU A 61 -45.02 -14.29 -3.81
CA LEU A 61 -44.59 -15.18 -4.88
C LEU A 61 -43.88 -16.41 -4.30
N THR A 62 -44.28 -17.61 -4.76
CA THR A 62 -43.57 -18.85 -4.46
C THR A 62 -42.96 -19.41 -5.74
N ILE A 63 -41.66 -19.50 -5.80
CA ILE A 63 -40.91 -20.04 -6.96
C ILE A 63 -40.58 -21.50 -6.66
N PRO A 64 -41.04 -22.45 -7.50
CA PRO A 64 -40.78 -23.87 -7.29
C PRO A 64 -39.32 -24.22 -7.62
N SER A 65 -38.82 -25.32 -7.05
CA SER A 65 -37.46 -25.83 -7.35
C SER A 65 -37.31 -26.44 -8.75
N THR A 66 -38.44 -26.89 -9.31
CA THR A 66 -38.53 -27.45 -10.67
C THR A 66 -39.81 -26.99 -11.35
N VAL A 67 -39.76 -26.90 -12.68
CA VAL A 67 -40.94 -26.65 -13.52
C VAL A 67 -40.94 -27.63 -14.67
N THR A 68 -42.13 -28.14 -15.01
CA THR A 68 -42.33 -29.05 -16.16
C THR A 68 -42.99 -28.29 -17.30
N TYR A 69 -42.40 -28.31 -18.47
CA TYR A 69 -42.93 -27.72 -19.69
C TYR A 69 -42.63 -28.62 -20.89
N ASN A 70 -43.66 -28.92 -21.69
CA ASN A 70 -43.59 -29.84 -22.83
C ASN A 70 -42.91 -31.18 -22.47
N GLU A 71 -43.42 -31.84 -21.41
CA GLU A 71 -42.94 -33.14 -20.91
C GLU A 71 -41.51 -33.17 -20.37
N LYS A 72 -40.83 -32.02 -20.34
CA LYS A 72 -39.46 -31.86 -19.82
C LYS A 72 -39.47 -31.09 -18.51
N THR A 73 -38.77 -31.64 -17.49
CA THR A 73 -38.62 -31.00 -16.18
C THR A 73 -37.29 -30.29 -16.10
N TYR A 74 -37.32 -29.01 -15.70
CA TYR A 74 -36.15 -28.12 -15.53
C TYR A 74 -35.99 -27.77 -14.06
N LYS A 75 -34.73 -27.58 -13.64
CA LYS A 75 -34.38 -26.99 -12.33
C LYS A 75 -34.45 -25.48 -12.41
N VAL A 76 -35.01 -24.81 -11.42
CA VAL A 76 -34.98 -23.35 -11.30
C VAL A 76 -33.75 -22.95 -10.52
N THR A 77 -32.80 -22.32 -11.20
CA THR A 77 -31.47 -21.99 -10.62
C THR A 77 -31.13 -20.51 -10.62
N ARG A 78 -31.93 -19.66 -11.29
CA ARG A 78 -31.68 -18.22 -11.40
C ARG A 78 -32.98 -17.44 -11.24
N VAL A 79 -32.88 -16.21 -10.66
CA VAL A 79 -34.04 -15.32 -10.47
C VAL A 79 -33.67 -13.86 -10.82
N SER A 80 -34.64 -13.17 -11.49
CA SER A 80 -34.60 -11.75 -11.79
C SER A 80 -35.98 -11.15 -11.78
N LEU A 81 -36.38 -10.47 -10.72
CA LEU A 81 -37.69 -9.86 -10.51
C LEU A 81 -37.62 -8.32 -10.48
N ASP A 82 -36.68 -7.76 -11.24
CA ASP A 82 -36.39 -6.32 -11.31
C ASP A 82 -37.65 -5.49 -11.51
N GLY A 83 -37.83 -4.44 -10.71
CA GLY A 83 -38.96 -3.52 -10.80
C GLY A 83 -40.29 -4.03 -10.23
N SER A 84 -40.34 -5.22 -9.60
CA SER A 84 -41.56 -5.73 -8.95
C SER A 84 -41.83 -5.01 -7.63
N GLU A 85 -42.24 -3.72 -7.73
CA GLU A 85 -42.35 -2.78 -6.61
C GLU A 85 -43.33 -3.24 -5.53
N ASP A 86 -44.43 -3.87 -5.95
CA ASP A 86 -45.52 -4.36 -5.08
C ASP A 86 -45.33 -5.80 -4.60
N LEU A 87 -44.19 -6.43 -4.87
CA LEU A 87 -43.85 -7.75 -4.35
C LEU A 87 -43.57 -7.64 -2.85
N THR A 88 -44.36 -8.31 -2.02
CA THR A 88 -44.27 -8.21 -0.55
C THR A 88 -43.44 -9.31 0.09
N SER A 89 -43.50 -10.52 -0.47
CA SER A 89 -42.67 -11.64 -0.04
C SER A 89 -42.32 -12.57 -1.20
N VAL A 90 -41.19 -13.27 -1.10
CA VAL A 90 -40.80 -14.29 -2.07
C VAL A 90 -40.22 -15.51 -1.36
N SER A 91 -40.76 -16.71 -1.73
CA SER A 91 -40.17 -17.97 -1.35
C SER A 91 -39.27 -18.47 -2.47
N LEU A 92 -37.95 -18.49 -2.21
CA LEU A 92 -36.94 -18.92 -3.16
C LEU A 92 -36.73 -20.44 -3.13
N PRO A 93 -36.46 -21.08 -4.28
CA PRO A 93 -36.27 -22.51 -4.34
C PRO A 93 -34.94 -22.96 -3.76
N SER A 94 -34.88 -24.14 -3.17
CA SER A 94 -33.64 -24.75 -2.64
C SER A 94 -32.62 -25.13 -3.72
N THR A 95 -32.96 -24.97 -4.99
CA THR A 95 -32.10 -25.19 -6.15
C THR A 95 -31.47 -23.91 -6.70
N LEU A 96 -31.82 -22.73 -6.13
CA LEU A 96 -31.37 -21.44 -6.62
C LEU A 96 -29.84 -21.26 -6.43
N GLU A 97 -29.14 -21.00 -7.50
CA GLU A 97 -27.69 -20.77 -7.49
C GLU A 97 -27.35 -19.31 -7.69
N GLU A 98 -28.18 -18.52 -8.36
CA GLU A 98 -27.91 -17.15 -8.72
C GLU A 98 -29.12 -16.24 -8.56
N ILE A 99 -28.93 -15.11 -7.87
CA ILE A 99 -29.78 -13.93 -8.01
C ILE A 99 -29.07 -13.04 -9.06
N ALA A 100 -29.76 -12.81 -10.18
CA ALA A 100 -29.17 -12.13 -11.34
C ALA A 100 -28.81 -10.67 -11.05
N GLU A 101 -28.10 -10.03 -11.99
CA GLU A 101 -27.96 -8.57 -12.00
C GLU A 101 -29.35 -7.92 -11.93
N ASN A 102 -29.51 -6.92 -11.04
CA ASN A 102 -30.79 -6.26 -10.71
C ASN A 102 -31.90 -7.23 -10.20
N GLY A 103 -31.57 -8.41 -9.72
CA GLY A 103 -32.51 -9.50 -9.46
C GLY A 103 -33.77 -9.15 -8.64
N PHE A 104 -33.66 -8.24 -7.68
CA PHE A 104 -34.77 -7.66 -6.89
C PHE A 104 -34.66 -6.13 -6.84
N ASN A 105 -33.96 -5.51 -7.79
CA ASN A 105 -33.81 -4.07 -7.79
C ASN A 105 -35.17 -3.37 -7.83
N GLY A 106 -35.39 -2.38 -6.95
CA GLY A 106 -36.67 -1.65 -6.90
C GLY A 106 -37.83 -2.42 -6.29
N CYS A 107 -37.63 -3.60 -5.68
CA CYS A 107 -38.68 -4.30 -4.93
C CYS A 107 -38.90 -3.63 -3.57
N TYR A 108 -39.54 -2.42 -3.58
CA TYR A 108 -39.65 -1.55 -2.40
C TYR A 108 -40.46 -2.15 -1.26
N GLN A 109 -41.49 -2.96 -1.59
CA GLN A 109 -42.41 -3.56 -0.63
C GLN A 109 -41.92 -4.91 -0.10
N LEU A 110 -40.83 -5.45 -0.64
CA LEU A 110 -40.28 -6.72 -0.18
C LEU A 110 -39.70 -6.56 1.23
N THR A 111 -40.36 -7.20 2.22
CA THR A 111 -39.99 -7.07 3.63
C THR A 111 -39.14 -8.22 4.15
N GLU A 112 -39.37 -9.42 3.61
CA GLU A 112 -38.73 -10.66 4.06
C GLU A 112 -38.23 -11.47 2.87
N ILE A 113 -36.97 -11.94 2.97
CA ILE A 113 -36.37 -12.86 2.02
C ILE A 113 -35.41 -13.81 2.74
N THR A 114 -35.55 -15.10 2.48
CA THR A 114 -34.61 -16.11 2.96
C THR A 114 -33.77 -16.60 1.78
N LEU A 115 -32.46 -16.41 1.85
CA LEU A 115 -31.51 -16.87 0.83
C LEU A 115 -31.20 -18.37 1.07
N PRO A 116 -31.36 -19.24 0.04
CA PRO A 116 -31.13 -20.68 0.21
C PRO A 116 -29.62 -21.02 0.29
N GLU A 117 -29.31 -22.13 0.95
CA GLU A 117 -27.94 -22.62 1.12
C GLU A 117 -27.28 -23.15 -0.20
N SER A 118 -28.00 -23.13 -1.31
CA SER A 118 -27.49 -23.41 -2.66
C SER A 118 -26.95 -22.16 -3.38
N LEU A 119 -27.26 -20.96 -2.86
CA LEU A 119 -26.98 -19.69 -3.52
C LEU A 119 -25.46 -19.45 -3.57
N LYS A 120 -24.93 -19.20 -4.78
CA LYS A 120 -23.51 -18.95 -5.03
C LYS A 120 -23.22 -17.50 -5.42
N ILE A 121 -24.16 -16.86 -6.14
CA ILE A 121 -23.95 -15.53 -6.73
C ILE A 121 -25.13 -14.62 -6.35
N ILE A 122 -24.78 -13.44 -5.81
CA ILE A 122 -25.68 -12.31 -5.68
C ILE A 122 -25.19 -11.25 -6.67
N GLY A 123 -25.93 -11.01 -7.74
CA GLY A 123 -25.54 -10.17 -8.86
C GLY A 123 -25.40 -8.69 -8.51
N ARG A 124 -24.89 -7.92 -9.47
CA ARG A 124 -24.80 -6.46 -9.37
C ARG A 124 -26.18 -5.85 -9.10
N ASN A 125 -26.26 -4.87 -8.17
CA ASN A 125 -27.51 -4.20 -7.78
C ASN A 125 -28.66 -5.16 -7.37
N ALA A 126 -28.39 -6.42 -7.04
CA ALA A 126 -29.42 -7.44 -6.86
C ALA A 126 -30.55 -7.07 -5.87
N PHE A 127 -30.23 -6.33 -4.81
CA PHE A 127 -31.17 -5.80 -3.82
C PHE A 127 -31.09 -4.27 -3.72
N SER A 128 -30.66 -3.62 -4.79
CA SER A 128 -30.63 -2.14 -4.80
C SER A 128 -32.04 -1.60 -4.65
N CYS A 129 -32.22 -0.55 -3.87
CA CYS A 129 -33.50 0.09 -3.59
C CYS A 129 -34.55 -0.79 -2.87
N CYS A 130 -34.22 -1.98 -2.36
CA CYS A 130 -35.10 -2.80 -1.54
C CYS A 130 -35.28 -2.17 -0.15
N SER A 131 -36.03 -1.09 -0.04
CA SER A 131 -36.20 -0.33 1.22
C SER A 131 -36.96 -1.07 2.31
N GLY A 132 -37.78 -2.07 1.94
CA GLY A 132 -38.57 -2.92 2.85
C GLY A 132 -37.70 -3.90 3.64
N ILE A 133 -36.66 -4.48 3.03
CA ILE A 133 -35.78 -5.48 3.67
C ILE A 133 -34.96 -4.80 4.76
N LYS A 134 -35.15 -5.20 6.03
CA LYS A 134 -34.41 -4.71 7.20
C LYS A 134 -33.30 -5.64 7.64
N GLU A 135 -33.44 -6.91 7.43
CA GLU A 135 -32.46 -7.93 7.81
C GLU A 135 -32.18 -8.85 6.64
N ILE A 136 -30.93 -9.27 6.49
CA ILE A 136 -30.56 -10.29 5.51
C ILE A 136 -29.45 -11.19 6.08
N THR A 137 -29.59 -12.48 5.80
CA THR A 137 -28.58 -13.48 6.16
C THR A 137 -27.91 -14.00 4.89
N ILE A 138 -26.59 -13.92 4.84
CA ILE A 138 -25.78 -14.43 3.73
C ILE A 138 -25.34 -15.86 4.04
N PRO A 139 -25.78 -16.85 3.23
CA PRO A 139 -25.39 -18.24 3.39
C PRO A 139 -23.88 -18.45 3.17
N ALA A 140 -23.31 -19.49 3.78
CA ALA A 140 -21.91 -19.86 3.62
C ALA A 140 -21.54 -20.34 2.20
N SER A 141 -22.52 -20.62 1.36
CA SER A 141 -22.37 -21.03 -0.04
C SER A 141 -22.06 -19.88 -1.00
N VAL A 142 -22.33 -18.62 -0.61
CA VAL A 142 -22.13 -17.44 -1.47
C VAL A 142 -20.64 -17.22 -1.73
N GLN A 143 -20.28 -17.10 -3.01
CA GLN A 143 -18.91 -16.94 -3.50
C GLN A 143 -18.67 -15.56 -4.11
N GLU A 144 -19.75 -14.92 -4.59
CA GLU A 144 -19.66 -13.62 -5.24
C GLU A 144 -20.84 -12.72 -4.86
N ILE A 145 -20.53 -11.45 -4.56
CA ILE A 145 -21.50 -10.37 -4.34
C ILE A 145 -21.12 -9.23 -5.28
N GLY A 146 -22.00 -8.92 -6.22
CA GLY A 146 -21.78 -7.91 -7.24
C GLY A 146 -21.75 -6.49 -6.69
N LEU A 147 -21.19 -5.58 -7.48
CA LEU A 147 -21.10 -4.15 -7.16
C LEU A 147 -22.50 -3.58 -6.87
N GLY A 148 -22.64 -2.89 -5.72
CA GLY A 148 -23.90 -2.25 -5.34
C GLY A 148 -25.04 -3.19 -5.00
N ALA A 149 -24.78 -4.49 -4.78
CA ALA A 149 -25.80 -5.49 -4.57
C ALA A 149 -26.87 -5.10 -3.53
N PHE A 150 -26.49 -4.34 -2.49
CA PHE A 150 -27.39 -3.85 -1.45
C PHE A 150 -27.44 -2.32 -1.38
N SER A 151 -27.09 -1.64 -2.46
CA SER A 151 -27.04 -0.17 -2.52
C SER A 151 -28.43 0.41 -2.29
N THR A 152 -28.52 1.45 -1.46
CA THR A 152 -29.81 2.10 -1.12
C THR A 152 -30.90 1.18 -0.56
N SER A 153 -30.52 -0.05 -0.15
CA SER A 153 -31.45 -0.98 0.52
C SER A 153 -31.85 -0.52 1.93
N GLY A 154 -32.89 -1.15 2.48
CA GLY A 154 -33.35 -0.90 3.85
C GLY A 154 -32.53 -1.58 4.95
N ILE A 155 -31.53 -2.40 4.60
CA ILE A 155 -30.85 -3.34 5.50
C ILE A 155 -30.17 -2.60 6.65
N GLU A 156 -30.57 -2.96 7.87
CA GLU A 156 -30.06 -2.49 9.15
C GLU A 156 -29.27 -3.57 9.88
N LYS A 157 -29.51 -4.86 9.49
CA LYS A 157 -28.81 -6.02 10.05
C LYS A 157 -28.38 -6.99 8.94
N LEU A 158 -27.09 -7.24 8.87
CA LEU A 158 -26.48 -8.24 8.01
C LEU A 158 -25.97 -9.40 8.87
N THR A 159 -26.38 -10.63 8.58
CA THR A 159 -25.86 -11.82 9.28
C THR A 159 -24.98 -12.63 8.35
N ILE A 160 -23.79 -12.96 8.80
CA ILE A 160 -22.80 -13.83 8.14
C ILE A 160 -22.87 -15.20 8.82
N LYS A 161 -22.98 -16.27 8.05
CA LYS A 161 -23.03 -17.64 8.58
C LYS A 161 -21.64 -18.25 8.83
N ASP A 162 -20.66 -17.89 8.01
CA ASP A 162 -19.30 -18.43 8.06
C ASP A 162 -18.29 -17.32 7.72
N LEU A 163 -17.49 -16.92 8.70
CA LEU A 163 -16.56 -15.81 8.54
C LEU A 163 -15.39 -16.16 7.61
N ALA A 164 -14.91 -17.42 7.62
CA ALA A 164 -13.82 -17.84 6.72
C ALA A 164 -14.27 -17.81 5.25
N LYS A 165 -15.50 -18.28 4.98
CA LYS A 165 -16.10 -18.18 3.64
C LYS A 165 -16.34 -16.74 3.24
N TRP A 166 -16.84 -15.92 4.18
CA TRP A 166 -17.04 -14.49 3.96
C TRP A 166 -15.75 -13.78 3.53
N CYS A 167 -14.62 -14.06 4.21
CA CYS A 167 -13.32 -13.49 3.83
C CYS A 167 -12.93 -13.84 2.38
N ALA A 168 -13.36 -14.99 1.86
CA ALA A 168 -13.03 -15.44 0.51
C ALA A 168 -14.00 -14.92 -0.58
N ILE A 169 -15.10 -14.24 -0.23
CA ILE A 169 -16.09 -13.75 -1.19
C ILE A 169 -15.47 -12.71 -2.12
N LYS A 170 -15.73 -12.86 -3.42
CA LYS A 170 -15.51 -11.80 -4.41
C LYS A 170 -16.57 -10.72 -4.22
N ASN A 171 -16.20 -9.60 -3.63
CA ASN A 171 -17.11 -8.55 -3.26
C ASN A 171 -16.88 -7.28 -4.08
N GLY A 172 -17.89 -6.87 -4.84
CA GLY A 172 -17.85 -5.66 -5.68
C GLY A 172 -17.99 -4.33 -4.92
N GLY A 173 -18.24 -4.36 -3.60
CA GLY A 173 -18.42 -3.16 -2.76
C GLY A 173 -19.86 -2.65 -2.69
N GLY A 174 -20.10 -1.72 -1.75
CA GLY A 174 -21.43 -1.11 -1.56
C GLY A 174 -22.44 -2.02 -0.91
N ILE A 175 -22.01 -2.86 0.05
CA ILE A 175 -22.84 -3.93 0.59
C ILE A 175 -23.97 -3.42 1.48
N ILE A 176 -23.72 -2.49 2.39
CA ILE A 176 -24.70 -2.10 3.41
C ILE A 176 -24.70 -0.60 3.71
N LYS A 177 -25.77 -0.15 4.37
CA LYS A 177 -25.84 1.21 4.92
C LYS A 177 -24.74 1.45 5.93
N GLU A 178 -24.33 2.71 6.03
CA GLU A 178 -23.24 3.17 6.89
C GLU A 178 -23.39 2.78 8.38
N ASN A 179 -24.61 2.61 8.87
CA ASN A 179 -24.90 2.29 10.28
C ASN A 179 -25.52 0.89 10.46
N ALA A 180 -25.49 0.05 9.44
CA ALA A 180 -26.00 -1.32 9.57
C ALA A 180 -25.09 -2.14 10.49
N LYS A 181 -25.72 -2.96 11.33
CA LYS A 181 -25.02 -3.87 12.23
C LYS A 181 -24.70 -5.19 11.52
N VAL A 182 -23.53 -5.73 11.79
CA VAL A 182 -23.08 -7.00 11.22
C VAL A 182 -22.94 -8.06 12.31
N PHE A 183 -23.49 -9.22 12.04
CA PHE A 183 -23.53 -10.34 12.97
C PHE A 183 -22.80 -11.55 12.37
N LEU A 184 -22.07 -12.27 13.19
CA LEU A 184 -21.65 -13.63 12.91
C LEU A 184 -22.63 -14.56 13.64
N ASN A 185 -23.49 -15.23 12.88
CA ASN A 185 -24.65 -15.91 13.44
C ASN A 185 -25.52 -14.94 14.28
N ASP A 186 -25.58 -15.12 15.58
CA ASP A 186 -26.44 -14.33 16.47
C ASP A 186 -25.68 -13.27 17.28
N GLN A 187 -24.37 -13.11 17.04
CA GLN A 187 -23.53 -12.17 17.78
C GLN A 187 -23.07 -11.02 16.90
N GLU A 188 -23.27 -9.78 17.35
CA GLU A 188 -22.77 -8.59 16.68
C GLU A 188 -21.24 -8.61 16.66
N ILE A 189 -20.63 -8.42 15.48
CA ILE A 189 -19.17 -8.38 15.33
C ILE A 189 -18.66 -7.02 15.79
N LYS A 190 -18.04 -7.00 16.97
CA LYS A 190 -17.25 -5.88 17.49
C LYS A 190 -15.77 -6.24 17.49
N ASP A 191 -15.46 -7.43 17.95
CA ASP A 191 -14.12 -8.00 17.93
C ASP A 191 -14.04 -8.96 16.73
N LEU A 192 -13.44 -8.48 15.64
CA LEU A 192 -13.25 -9.28 14.43
C LEU A 192 -12.00 -10.15 14.59
N VAL A 193 -12.20 -11.42 14.83
CA VAL A 193 -11.13 -12.41 14.85
C VAL A 193 -11.16 -13.19 13.54
N ILE A 194 -10.20 -12.95 12.66
CA ILE A 194 -10.06 -13.71 11.41
C ILE A 194 -9.69 -15.16 11.76
N PRO A 195 -10.42 -16.16 11.27
CA PRO A 195 -10.14 -17.56 11.58
C PRO A 195 -8.78 -18.03 11.06
N ASP A 196 -8.14 -18.92 11.81
CA ASP A 196 -6.94 -19.62 11.34
C ASP A 196 -7.22 -20.35 10.02
N GLY A 197 -6.21 -20.44 9.16
CA GLY A 197 -6.30 -21.02 7.83
C GLY A 197 -6.90 -20.10 6.75
N VAL A 198 -7.41 -18.91 7.10
CA VAL A 198 -7.80 -17.90 6.13
C VAL A 198 -6.55 -17.30 5.50
N LYS A 199 -6.38 -17.52 4.18
CA LYS A 199 -5.25 -17.01 3.39
C LYS A 199 -5.53 -15.63 2.80
N ILE A 200 -6.77 -15.34 2.49
CA ILE A 200 -7.17 -14.14 1.76
C ILE A 200 -8.35 -13.47 2.46
N ILE A 201 -8.21 -12.18 2.74
CA ILE A 201 -9.34 -11.30 3.03
C ILE A 201 -9.64 -10.57 1.72
N GLY A 202 -10.78 -10.89 1.11
CA GLY A 202 -11.16 -10.40 -0.21
C GLY A 202 -11.35 -8.88 -0.26
N PRO A 203 -11.40 -8.30 -1.48
CA PRO A 203 -11.68 -6.87 -1.64
C PRO A 203 -13.06 -6.53 -1.06
N ASN A 204 -13.17 -5.37 -0.42
CA ASN A 204 -14.38 -4.86 0.23
C ASN A 204 -15.00 -5.77 1.32
N ALA A 205 -14.30 -6.80 1.81
CA ALA A 205 -14.90 -7.82 2.71
C ALA A 205 -15.59 -7.21 3.94
N PHE A 206 -15.00 -6.18 4.54
CA PHE A 206 -15.55 -5.49 5.73
C PHE A 206 -15.86 -4.01 5.45
N ASN A 207 -16.01 -3.64 4.18
CA ASN A 207 -16.29 -2.26 3.79
C ASN A 207 -17.52 -1.70 4.53
N ARG A 208 -17.32 -0.56 5.26
CA ARG A 208 -18.33 0.14 6.07
C ARG A 208 -18.86 -0.61 7.29
N PHE A 209 -18.21 -1.68 7.74
CA PHE A 209 -18.57 -2.37 8.98
C PHE A 209 -18.14 -1.55 10.20
N LYS A 210 -18.84 -0.45 10.46
CA LYS A 210 -18.49 0.49 11.55
C LYS A 210 -18.59 -0.11 12.95
N GLY A 211 -19.30 -1.24 13.12
CA GLY A 211 -19.38 -1.93 14.40
C GLY A 211 -18.08 -2.54 14.88
N ILE A 212 -17.09 -2.76 13.98
CA ILE A 212 -15.81 -3.38 14.32
C ILE A 212 -14.95 -2.39 15.13
N GLU A 213 -14.56 -2.80 16.33
CA GLU A 213 -13.72 -2.05 17.27
C GLU A 213 -12.29 -2.61 17.31
N THR A 214 -12.14 -3.94 17.18
CA THR A 214 -10.84 -4.60 17.14
C THR A 214 -10.72 -5.59 15.98
N VAL A 215 -9.51 -5.79 15.47
CA VAL A 215 -9.21 -6.77 14.40
C VAL A 215 -8.03 -7.62 14.83
N THR A 216 -8.20 -8.95 14.79
CA THR A 216 -7.10 -9.91 14.99
C THR A 216 -6.85 -10.66 13.69
N VAL A 217 -5.60 -10.60 13.21
CA VAL A 217 -5.14 -11.22 11.96
C VAL A 217 -4.19 -12.37 12.30
N PRO A 218 -4.51 -13.62 11.93
CA PRO A 218 -3.66 -14.78 12.18
C PRO A 218 -2.44 -14.80 11.22
N ALA A 219 -1.47 -15.68 11.50
CA ALA A 219 -0.27 -15.83 10.70
C ALA A 219 -0.52 -16.32 9.26
N ASP A 220 -1.65 -16.96 9.04
CA ASP A 220 -1.99 -17.58 7.77
C ASP A 220 -2.40 -16.60 6.66
N VAL A 221 -2.68 -15.34 6.99
CA VAL A 221 -3.17 -14.35 6.01
C VAL A 221 -2.04 -13.88 5.12
N ASP A 222 -2.13 -14.22 3.83
CA ASP A 222 -1.16 -13.82 2.80
C ASP A 222 -1.55 -12.50 2.12
N SER A 223 -2.86 -12.19 2.07
CA SER A 223 -3.31 -10.94 1.41
C SER A 223 -4.61 -10.37 1.99
N ILE A 224 -4.70 -9.04 1.95
CA ILE A 224 -5.88 -8.25 2.31
C ILE A 224 -6.21 -7.34 1.11
N GLY A 225 -7.34 -7.61 0.48
CA GLY A 225 -7.75 -6.99 -0.78
C GLY A 225 -8.11 -5.52 -0.68
N ASP A 226 -8.31 -4.90 -1.84
CA ASP A 226 -8.64 -3.48 -1.97
C ASP A 226 -9.89 -3.10 -1.15
N ASN A 227 -9.79 -1.97 -0.43
CA ASN A 227 -10.89 -1.43 0.38
C ASN A 227 -11.47 -2.39 1.43
N ALA A 228 -10.73 -3.44 1.84
CA ALA A 228 -11.26 -4.46 2.75
C ALA A 228 -11.82 -3.86 4.05
N PHE A 229 -11.22 -2.78 4.57
CA PHE A 229 -11.64 -2.09 5.78
C PHE A 229 -12.10 -0.64 5.55
N LEU A 230 -12.40 -0.27 4.29
CA LEU A 230 -12.90 1.07 3.98
C LEU A 230 -14.13 1.42 4.83
N GLY A 231 -14.06 2.53 5.57
CA GLY A 231 -15.17 3.03 6.37
C GLY A 231 -15.38 2.33 7.72
N CYS A 232 -14.51 1.42 8.13
CA CYS A 232 -14.49 0.83 9.48
C CYS A 232 -13.92 1.80 10.52
N THR A 233 -14.53 2.97 10.66
CA THR A 233 -13.97 4.12 11.41
C THR A 233 -13.78 3.91 12.91
N ASN A 234 -14.34 2.86 13.48
CA ASN A 234 -14.28 2.60 14.93
C ASN A 234 -13.17 1.62 15.33
N ILE A 235 -12.36 1.14 14.37
CA ILE A 235 -11.23 0.26 14.70
C ILE A 235 -10.21 1.06 15.52
N THR A 236 -9.96 0.61 16.74
CA THR A 236 -8.99 1.20 17.68
C THR A 236 -7.78 0.31 17.93
N LYS A 237 -7.90 -0.99 17.65
CA LYS A 237 -6.85 -1.97 17.89
C LYS A 237 -6.76 -2.97 16.73
N VAL A 238 -5.56 -3.17 16.21
CA VAL A 238 -5.22 -4.25 15.28
C VAL A 238 -4.17 -5.13 15.93
N THR A 239 -4.42 -6.44 16.00
CA THR A 239 -3.50 -7.42 16.55
C THR A 239 -3.01 -8.34 15.43
N ALA A 240 -1.71 -8.41 15.22
CA ALA A 240 -1.07 -9.39 14.35
C ALA A 240 -0.58 -10.59 15.18
N HIS A 241 -0.48 -11.76 14.56
CA HIS A 241 0.10 -12.95 15.19
C HIS A 241 1.55 -12.69 15.61
N ASP A 242 2.38 -12.23 14.67
CA ASP A 242 3.76 -11.80 14.89
C ASP A 242 4.20 -10.81 13.79
N VAL A 243 5.40 -10.25 13.96
CA VAL A 243 5.96 -9.27 13.02
C VAL A 243 6.29 -9.90 11.66
N ALA A 244 6.78 -11.14 11.63
CA ALA A 244 7.21 -11.77 10.38
C ALA A 244 6.04 -12.05 9.45
N SER A 245 4.96 -12.66 9.97
CA SER A 245 3.72 -12.90 9.21
C SER A 245 3.09 -11.60 8.74
N TRP A 246 3.08 -10.56 9.58
CA TRP A 246 2.56 -9.24 9.20
C TRP A 246 3.32 -8.60 8.04
N CYS A 247 4.65 -8.70 8.05
CA CYS A 247 5.49 -8.20 6.95
C CYS A 247 5.18 -8.88 5.61
N GLY A 248 4.77 -10.14 5.63
CA GLY A 248 4.44 -10.93 4.44
C GLY A 248 3.08 -10.63 3.83
N ILE A 249 2.20 -9.86 4.51
CA ILE A 249 0.86 -9.58 3.99
C ILE A 249 0.93 -8.64 2.78
N HIS A 250 0.28 -9.07 1.69
CA HIS A 250 0.06 -8.23 0.50
C HIS A 250 -1.23 -7.42 0.69
N PHE A 251 -1.09 -6.14 1.03
CA PHE A 251 -2.23 -5.23 1.12
C PHE A 251 -2.61 -4.70 -0.27
N GLY A 252 -3.92 -4.59 -0.54
CA GLY A 252 -4.42 -3.93 -1.75
C GLY A 252 -3.96 -2.47 -1.80
N ASN A 253 -3.76 -1.97 -3.01
CA ASN A 253 -3.13 -0.67 -3.26
C ASN A 253 -4.11 0.48 -3.57
N THR A 254 -5.41 0.23 -3.44
CA THR A 254 -6.41 1.28 -3.64
C THR A 254 -6.28 2.34 -2.55
N MET A 255 -6.06 3.58 -2.97
CA MET A 255 -6.01 4.74 -2.09
C MET A 255 -7.16 5.70 -2.39
N ILE A 256 -7.61 6.41 -1.37
CA ILE A 256 -8.45 7.60 -1.52
C ILE A 256 -7.70 8.83 -1.07
N LEU A 257 -8.02 9.98 -1.66
CA LEU A 257 -7.54 11.27 -1.17
C LEU A 257 -8.58 11.84 -0.20
N GLN A 258 -8.20 11.97 1.06
CA GLN A 258 -9.02 12.62 2.07
C GLN A 258 -8.26 13.85 2.61
N ASN A 259 -8.82 15.03 2.41
CA ASN A 259 -8.18 16.31 2.78
C ASN A 259 -6.75 16.47 2.20
N GLY A 260 -6.51 15.95 1.00
CA GLY A 260 -5.21 16.01 0.33
C GLY A 260 -4.22 14.88 0.74
N ASN A 261 -4.58 14.03 1.70
CA ASN A 261 -3.76 12.91 2.14
C ASN A 261 -4.23 11.61 1.48
N ALA A 262 -3.29 10.82 0.99
CA ALA A 262 -3.56 9.46 0.55
C ALA A 262 -3.86 8.58 1.77
N ILE A 263 -4.95 7.82 1.73
CA ILE A 263 -5.29 6.85 2.76
C ILE A 263 -5.47 5.50 2.08
N TYR A 264 -4.69 4.52 2.52
CA TYR A 264 -4.77 3.13 2.05
C TYR A 264 -5.76 2.36 2.92
N LEU A 265 -6.83 1.86 2.30
CA LEU A 265 -8.01 1.37 3.01
C LEU A 265 -8.05 -0.16 3.13
N SER A 266 -7.01 -0.82 2.68
CA SER A 266 -6.85 -2.26 2.80
C SER A 266 -6.26 -2.66 4.14
N ASN A 267 -5.30 -1.88 4.64
CA ASN A 267 -4.64 -2.13 5.92
C ASN A 267 -5.44 -1.51 7.08
N PRO A 268 -5.97 -2.30 8.03
CA PRO A 268 -6.75 -1.78 9.16
C PRO A 268 -5.93 -0.91 10.12
N VAL A 269 -4.59 -1.02 10.13
CA VAL A 269 -3.70 -0.16 10.91
C VAL A 269 -3.79 1.30 10.47
N CYS A 270 -4.09 1.56 9.20
CA CYS A 270 -4.30 2.94 8.71
C CYS A 270 -5.43 3.67 9.45
N ILE A 271 -6.37 2.92 10.00
CA ILE A 271 -7.53 3.42 10.74
C ILE A 271 -7.21 3.50 12.23
N SER A 272 -6.79 2.38 12.83
CA SER A 272 -6.49 2.29 14.27
C SER A 272 -5.25 3.09 14.67
N GLN A 273 -4.31 3.27 13.74
CA GLN A 273 -2.97 3.82 13.96
C GLN A 273 -2.15 3.06 15.02
N ASN A 274 -2.65 1.88 15.44
CA ASN A 274 -2.08 1.07 16.51
C ASN A 274 -1.99 -0.39 16.07
N LEU A 275 -0.77 -0.93 16.07
CA LEU A 275 -0.50 -2.35 15.87
C LEU A 275 -0.09 -2.99 17.19
N TYR A 276 -0.58 -4.19 17.44
CA TYR A 276 -0.28 -4.99 18.64
C TYR A 276 0.27 -6.35 18.19
N ILE A 277 1.21 -6.88 18.98
CA ILE A 277 1.61 -8.28 18.94
C ILE A 277 1.13 -8.92 20.23
N GLY A 278 0.16 -9.81 20.11
CA GLY A 278 -0.57 -10.29 21.29
C GLY A 278 -1.28 -9.14 22.02
N ASN A 279 -0.94 -8.90 23.28
CA ASN A 279 -1.52 -7.82 24.09
C ASN A 279 -0.65 -6.55 24.16
N GLU A 280 0.54 -6.57 23.59
CA GLU A 280 1.49 -5.47 23.69
C GLU A 280 1.41 -4.58 22.45
N ARG A 281 1.25 -3.27 22.67
CA ARG A 281 1.32 -2.29 21.60
C ARG A 281 2.74 -2.22 21.05
N LEU A 282 2.88 -2.27 19.74
CA LEU A 282 4.17 -2.21 19.08
C LEU A 282 4.73 -0.79 19.12
N THR A 283 5.73 -0.57 19.98
CA THR A 283 6.45 0.71 20.12
C THR A 283 7.88 0.65 19.63
N GLU A 284 8.50 -0.52 19.67
CA GLU A 284 9.78 -0.83 19.04
C GLU A 284 9.57 -1.98 18.06
N LEU A 285 9.78 -1.71 16.77
CA LEU A 285 9.63 -2.68 15.69
C LEU A 285 10.99 -3.32 15.40
N THR A 286 11.14 -4.59 15.74
CA THR A 286 12.26 -5.39 15.29
C THR A 286 11.78 -6.37 14.21
N ILE A 287 12.22 -6.17 12.98
CA ILE A 287 11.96 -7.12 11.90
C ILE A 287 12.87 -8.34 12.13
N PRO A 288 12.33 -9.56 12.24
CA PRO A 288 13.12 -10.75 12.53
C PRO A 288 14.08 -11.12 11.39
N GLU A 289 15.22 -11.73 11.74
CA GLU A 289 16.08 -12.38 10.73
C GLU A 289 15.29 -13.48 10.00
N GLY A 290 15.56 -13.63 8.70
CA GLY A 290 14.81 -14.49 7.79
C GLY A 290 13.68 -13.78 7.04
N VAL A 291 13.24 -12.58 7.47
CA VAL A 291 12.34 -11.73 6.68
C VAL A 291 13.13 -11.09 5.54
N GLU A 292 12.75 -11.39 4.31
CA GLU A 292 13.39 -10.86 3.10
C GLU A 292 12.62 -9.69 2.47
N GLU A 293 11.31 -9.59 2.75
CA GLU A 293 10.45 -8.53 2.21
C GLU A 293 9.49 -7.98 3.26
N ILE A 294 9.26 -6.67 3.24
CA ILE A 294 8.18 -5.99 3.95
C ILE A 294 7.16 -5.56 2.90
N GLY A 295 5.90 -5.97 3.07
CA GLY A 295 4.82 -5.72 2.13
C GLY A 295 4.50 -4.22 1.94
N TYR A 296 3.77 -3.94 0.84
CA TYR A 296 3.20 -2.63 0.55
C TYR A 296 2.37 -2.11 1.72
N SER A 297 2.60 -0.85 2.15
CA SER A 297 1.86 -0.19 3.24
C SER A 297 1.78 -0.95 4.57
N ALA A 298 2.67 -1.93 4.84
CA ALA A 298 2.55 -2.84 5.98
C ALA A 298 2.44 -2.09 7.33
N PHE A 299 3.20 -1.03 7.53
CA PHE A 299 3.19 -0.20 8.74
C PHE A 299 2.68 1.22 8.47
N TYR A 300 2.01 1.45 7.32
CA TYR A 300 1.50 2.77 6.98
C TYR A 300 0.65 3.37 8.11
N ARG A 301 0.98 4.62 8.53
CA ARG A 301 0.33 5.33 9.65
C ARG A 301 0.35 4.58 10.99
N CYS A 302 1.26 3.65 11.19
CA CYS A 302 1.43 3.00 12.49
C CYS A 302 2.13 3.96 13.45
N LEU A 303 1.32 4.71 14.21
CA LEU A 303 1.84 5.66 15.20
C LEU A 303 2.32 4.94 16.46
N GLY A 304 3.25 5.55 17.17
CA GLY A 304 3.83 5.02 18.39
C GLY A 304 5.03 4.11 18.19
N ILE A 305 5.35 3.69 16.95
CA ILE A 305 6.65 3.05 16.68
C ILE A 305 7.72 4.13 16.75
N THR A 306 8.58 4.04 17.77
CA THR A 306 9.67 5.01 18.01
C THR A 306 11.02 4.54 17.47
N LYS A 307 11.17 3.21 17.32
CA LYS A 307 12.39 2.57 16.84
C LYS A 307 12.07 1.44 15.87
N VAL A 308 12.84 1.37 14.78
CA VAL A 308 12.80 0.29 13.80
C VAL A 308 14.16 -0.36 13.72
N SER A 309 14.23 -1.70 13.78
CA SER A 309 15.45 -2.48 13.55
C SER A 309 15.25 -3.36 12.33
N LEU A 310 16.12 -3.18 11.32
CA LEU A 310 16.09 -3.94 10.07
C LEU A 310 17.10 -5.08 10.11
N PRO A 311 16.74 -6.31 9.69
CA PRO A 311 17.62 -7.47 9.70
C PRO A 311 18.60 -7.46 8.51
N SER A 312 19.64 -8.26 8.59
CA SER A 312 20.62 -8.47 7.50
C SER A 312 20.01 -9.18 6.28
N THR A 313 18.93 -9.92 6.49
CA THR A 313 18.25 -10.71 5.44
C THR A 313 17.30 -9.91 4.57
N LEU A 314 16.97 -8.65 4.96
CA LEU A 314 15.98 -7.82 4.27
C LEU A 314 16.50 -7.37 2.89
N LYS A 315 15.75 -7.68 1.84
CA LYS A 315 16.10 -7.35 0.44
C LYS A 315 15.19 -6.31 -0.17
N LYS A 316 13.92 -6.22 0.31
CA LYS A 316 12.92 -5.37 -0.33
C LYS A 316 11.95 -4.79 0.70
N VAL A 317 11.59 -3.53 0.51
CA VAL A 317 10.54 -2.84 1.27
C VAL A 317 9.54 -2.25 0.29
N GLY A 318 8.30 -2.68 0.40
CA GLY A 318 7.20 -2.26 -0.45
C GLY A 318 6.88 -0.77 -0.31
N ALA A 319 6.25 -0.19 -1.33
CA ALA A 319 5.93 1.23 -1.33
C ALA A 319 5.09 1.61 -0.10
N ASP A 320 5.39 2.78 0.45
CA ASP A 320 4.72 3.39 1.61
C ASP A 320 4.68 2.52 2.89
N ALA A 321 5.54 1.50 2.97
CA ALA A 321 5.54 0.59 4.12
C ALA A 321 5.68 1.32 5.47
N PHE A 322 6.42 2.42 5.53
CA PHE A 322 6.61 3.24 6.73
C PHE A 322 6.09 4.68 6.57
N ALA A 323 5.35 4.97 5.50
CA ALA A 323 4.83 6.32 5.29
C ALA A 323 3.88 6.72 6.44
N ASP A 324 3.93 7.99 6.84
CA ASP A 324 3.17 8.57 7.96
C ASP A 324 3.38 7.88 9.34
N CYS A 325 4.44 7.07 9.51
CA CYS A 325 4.86 6.60 10.84
C CYS A 325 5.61 7.73 11.56
N THR A 326 4.95 8.79 11.99
CA THR A 326 5.57 10.05 12.43
C THR A 326 6.40 9.97 13.71
N ASP A 327 6.28 8.90 14.48
CA ASP A 327 6.94 8.76 15.78
C ASP A 327 8.30 8.04 15.72
N ILE A 328 8.70 7.50 14.55
CA ILE A 328 10.00 6.83 14.42
C ILE A 328 11.12 7.84 14.62
N GLN A 329 11.93 7.65 15.63
CA GLN A 329 13.09 8.49 15.98
C GLN A 329 14.41 7.78 15.67
N ILE A 330 14.42 6.45 15.68
CA ILE A 330 15.60 5.63 15.53
C ILE A 330 15.32 4.54 14.49
N ALA A 331 16.24 4.41 13.52
CA ALA A 331 16.30 3.24 12.67
C ALA A 331 17.68 2.59 12.78
N ASN A 332 17.71 1.34 13.23
CA ASN A 332 18.91 0.55 13.43
C ASN A 332 19.06 -0.47 12.29
N VAL A 333 20.26 -0.58 11.75
CA VAL A 333 20.62 -1.54 10.70
C VAL A 333 21.82 -2.38 11.15
N THR A 334 21.94 -3.61 10.71
CA THR A 334 23.05 -4.50 11.06
C THR A 334 24.37 -4.01 10.51
N SER A 335 24.37 -3.60 9.25
CA SER A 335 25.52 -2.98 8.59
C SER A 335 25.08 -2.06 7.46
N LEU A 336 25.93 -1.13 7.05
CA LEU A 336 25.69 -0.32 5.85
C LEU A 336 25.67 -1.18 4.58
N GLN A 337 26.43 -2.28 4.55
CA GLN A 337 26.45 -3.20 3.41
C GLN A 337 25.07 -3.82 3.18
N ASP A 338 24.47 -4.38 4.24
CA ASP A 338 23.13 -5.00 4.19
C ASP A 338 22.07 -3.95 3.87
N TYR A 339 22.16 -2.79 4.51
CA TYR A 339 21.23 -1.68 4.27
C TYR A 339 21.24 -1.19 2.82
N CYS A 340 22.41 -1.02 2.22
CA CYS A 340 22.53 -0.62 0.81
C CYS A 340 22.05 -1.69 -0.17
N ALA A 341 21.92 -2.94 0.28
CA ALA A 341 21.36 -4.03 -0.53
C ALA A 341 19.83 -4.00 -0.60
N ILE A 342 19.16 -3.27 0.32
CA ILE A 342 17.69 -3.16 0.35
C ILE A 342 17.18 -2.36 -0.85
N ASP A 343 16.13 -2.88 -1.48
CA ASP A 343 15.36 -2.17 -2.51
C ASP A 343 14.15 -1.47 -1.86
N PHE A 344 14.21 -0.14 -1.76
CA PHE A 344 13.10 0.68 -1.26
C PHE A 344 12.26 1.15 -2.44
N ALA A 345 11.03 0.64 -2.56
CA ALA A 345 10.16 0.89 -3.71
C ALA A 345 9.86 2.38 -3.96
N ASN A 346 9.75 3.18 -2.90
CA ASN A 346 9.57 4.63 -2.95
C ASN A 346 10.09 5.29 -1.66
N PRO A 347 10.06 6.63 -1.56
CA PRO A 347 10.45 7.31 -0.34
C PRO A 347 9.72 6.85 0.94
N GLY A 348 8.43 6.57 0.88
CA GLY A 348 7.65 6.09 2.03
C GLY A 348 7.95 4.66 2.46
N ALA A 349 8.71 3.91 1.66
CA ALA A 349 9.22 2.58 2.01
C ALA A 349 10.37 2.66 3.04
N ASN A 350 11.11 3.75 3.05
CA ASN A 350 12.28 3.90 3.91
C ASN A 350 11.87 4.46 5.29
N PRO A 351 12.19 3.79 6.43
CA PRO A 351 11.82 4.26 7.76
C PRO A 351 12.47 5.59 8.14
N PHE A 352 13.50 6.05 7.43
CA PHE A 352 14.10 7.37 7.61
C PHE A 352 13.29 8.50 6.98
N GLN A 353 12.33 8.19 6.09
CA GLN A 353 11.59 9.21 5.36
C GLN A 353 10.26 9.56 6.01
N ASP A 354 9.98 10.86 6.07
CA ASP A 354 8.64 11.41 6.27
C ASP A 354 8.19 12.11 4.99
N TYR A 355 7.10 11.62 4.40
CA TYR A 355 6.54 12.19 3.17
C TYR A 355 6.03 13.64 3.38
N MET A 356 5.61 13.98 4.61
CA MET A 356 4.92 15.23 4.95
C MET A 356 5.79 16.28 5.64
N MET A 357 7.09 16.10 5.78
CA MET A 357 8.03 17.02 6.48
C MET A 357 7.70 17.31 7.96
N ASN A 358 6.84 16.50 8.60
CA ASN A 358 6.39 16.74 9.97
C ASN A 358 7.20 16.02 11.04
N ARG A 359 8.22 15.23 10.64
CA ARG A 359 9.04 14.46 11.57
C ARG A 359 10.25 15.25 12.06
N ALA A 360 10.46 15.19 13.37
CA ALA A 360 11.77 15.41 13.94
C ALA A 360 12.71 14.28 13.44
N PHE A 361 13.98 14.61 13.21
CA PHE A 361 15.01 13.77 12.60
C PHE A 361 15.01 12.31 13.08
N THR A 362 15.14 11.35 12.15
CA THR A 362 15.37 9.94 12.46
C THR A 362 16.87 9.67 12.53
N TRP A 363 17.32 9.12 13.65
CA TRP A 363 18.71 8.75 13.86
C TRP A 363 19.02 7.38 13.26
N MET A 364 20.05 7.31 12.42
CA MET A 364 20.55 6.04 11.92
C MET A 364 21.56 5.46 12.90
N LEU A 365 21.33 4.22 13.33
CA LEU A 365 22.29 3.41 14.05
C LEU A 365 22.79 2.28 13.14
N ILE A 366 24.06 1.95 13.27
CA ILE A 366 24.67 0.78 12.63
C ILE A 366 25.14 -0.12 13.75
N ASN A 367 24.51 -1.29 13.85
CA ASN A 367 24.75 -2.25 14.92
C ASN A 367 24.68 -1.61 16.34
N GLY A 368 23.76 -0.68 16.52
CA GLY A 368 23.53 0.03 17.78
C GLY A 368 24.34 1.32 17.99
N ASP A 369 25.34 1.61 17.14
CA ASP A 369 26.16 2.82 17.23
C ASP A 369 25.63 3.92 16.29
N TYR A 370 25.60 5.15 16.77
CA TYR A 370 25.15 6.28 15.95
C TYR A 370 26.08 6.55 14.76
N LEU A 371 25.50 6.67 13.57
CA LEU A 371 26.26 6.96 12.35
C LEU A 371 27.07 8.26 12.45
N TYR A 372 26.53 9.29 13.11
CA TYR A 372 27.17 10.60 13.20
C TYR A 372 28.48 10.58 14.03
N ASP A 373 28.62 9.65 14.99
CA ASP A 373 29.85 9.51 15.78
C ASP A 373 31.05 9.09 14.93
N GLN A 374 30.81 8.61 13.71
CA GLN A 374 31.83 8.25 12.73
C GLN A 374 32.27 9.43 11.83
N GLY A 375 31.67 10.63 11.99
CA GLY A 375 32.02 11.87 11.29
C GLY A 375 31.64 11.94 9.82
N ALA A 376 31.54 10.83 9.12
CA ALA A 376 31.19 10.75 7.70
C ALA A 376 30.38 9.48 7.39
N LEU A 377 29.40 9.61 6.49
CA LEU A 377 28.76 8.46 5.87
C LEU A 377 29.71 7.89 4.80
N LYS A 378 30.32 6.77 5.09
CA LYS A 378 31.15 6.03 4.15
C LYS A 378 30.33 4.93 3.51
N VAL A 379 30.01 5.09 2.23
CA VAL A 379 29.36 4.02 1.45
C VAL A 379 30.35 2.84 1.38
N PRO A 380 29.92 1.59 1.65
CA PRO A 380 30.80 0.44 1.68
C PRO A 380 31.55 0.20 0.37
N GLU A 381 32.81 -0.21 0.47
CA GLU A 381 33.61 -0.65 -0.68
C GLU A 381 33.01 -1.92 -1.32
N GLY A 382 33.15 -2.05 -2.63
CA GLY A 382 32.63 -3.19 -3.38
C GLY A 382 31.16 -3.07 -3.83
N LEU A 383 30.41 -2.09 -3.34
CA LEU A 383 29.13 -1.75 -3.94
C LEU A 383 29.35 -1.10 -5.31
N THR A 384 28.56 -1.52 -6.30
CA THR A 384 28.57 -0.95 -7.67
C THR A 384 27.45 0.06 -7.89
N GLU A 385 26.43 0.03 -7.02
CA GLU A 385 25.25 0.88 -7.11
C GLU A 385 24.78 1.31 -5.71
N ILE A 386 24.38 2.56 -5.57
CA ILE A 386 23.53 3.06 -4.47
C ILE A 386 22.11 3.06 -5.01
N LYS A 387 21.25 2.19 -4.48
CA LYS A 387 19.89 2.05 -4.96
C LYS A 387 19.04 3.31 -4.74
N PRO A 388 17.90 3.45 -5.45
CA PRO A 388 16.96 4.55 -5.22
C PRO A 388 16.53 4.64 -3.75
N ASN A 389 16.34 5.87 -3.25
CA ASN A 389 15.84 6.18 -1.91
C ASN A 389 16.69 5.70 -0.72
N THR A 390 17.87 5.11 -0.92
CA THR A 390 18.67 4.45 0.14
C THR A 390 18.99 5.40 1.30
N PHE A 391 19.62 6.53 1.03
CA PHE A 391 20.05 7.51 2.06
C PHE A 391 19.18 8.77 2.07
N ALA A 392 17.99 8.70 1.53
CA ALA A 392 17.10 9.84 1.55
C ALA A 392 16.75 10.20 3.00
N LYS A 393 16.85 11.50 3.34
CA LYS A 393 16.66 12.06 4.70
C LYS A 393 17.57 11.52 5.81
N VAL A 394 18.66 10.87 5.49
CA VAL A 394 19.72 10.59 6.47
C VAL A 394 20.40 11.91 6.85
N ASP A 395 20.06 12.44 8.03
CA ASP A 395 20.33 13.85 8.39
C ASP A 395 21.59 14.06 9.25
N ASN A 396 22.29 13.02 9.65
CA ASN A 396 23.31 13.12 10.70
C ASN A 396 24.75 13.08 10.20
N THR A 397 24.98 13.42 8.93
CA THR A 397 26.34 13.48 8.40
C THR A 397 26.63 14.81 7.71
N SER A 398 27.81 15.38 7.96
CA SER A 398 28.30 16.53 7.23
C SER A 398 29.07 16.14 5.97
N THR A 399 29.43 14.87 5.84
CA THR A 399 30.28 14.37 4.77
C THR A 399 29.79 13.01 4.28
N VAL A 400 29.68 12.86 2.97
CA VAL A 400 29.40 11.58 2.30
C VAL A 400 30.62 11.19 1.47
N ILE A 401 31.05 9.93 1.60
CA ILE A 401 32.18 9.38 0.82
C ILE A 401 31.64 8.18 0.03
N ILE A 402 31.63 8.33 -1.30
CA ILE A 402 31.21 7.30 -2.25
C ILE A 402 32.49 6.68 -2.85
N PRO A 403 32.70 5.35 -2.70
CA PRO A 403 33.93 4.69 -3.15
C PRO A 403 34.00 4.58 -4.67
N ALA A 404 35.20 4.29 -5.17
CA ALA A 404 35.45 4.15 -6.61
C ALA A 404 34.73 2.96 -7.26
N SER A 405 34.27 1.99 -6.46
CA SER A 405 33.50 0.85 -6.94
C SER A 405 32.07 1.22 -7.38
N VAL A 406 31.51 2.33 -6.87
CA VAL A 406 30.16 2.78 -7.21
C VAL A 406 30.18 3.50 -8.56
N SER A 407 29.43 2.95 -9.53
CA SER A 407 29.23 3.54 -10.86
C SER A 407 27.81 4.04 -11.09
N LYS A 408 26.86 3.71 -10.19
CA LYS A 408 25.45 4.12 -10.30
C LYS A 408 24.95 4.71 -8.98
N ILE A 409 24.23 5.84 -9.09
CA ILE A 409 23.55 6.49 -7.96
C ILE A 409 22.07 6.62 -8.33
N GLY A 410 21.20 5.93 -7.62
CA GLY A 410 19.79 5.85 -7.90
C GLY A 410 19.02 7.16 -7.69
N ARG A 411 17.81 7.21 -8.21
CA ARG A 411 16.87 8.32 -8.02
C ARG A 411 16.60 8.54 -6.54
N TYR A 412 16.64 9.81 -6.09
CA TYR A 412 16.43 10.19 -4.68
C TYR A 412 17.40 9.54 -3.67
N ALA A 413 18.53 8.99 -4.10
CA ALA A 413 19.44 8.23 -3.23
C ALA A 413 19.88 9.02 -1.97
N PHE A 414 20.12 10.33 -2.07
CA PHE A 414 20.47 11.25 -0.97
C PHE A 414 19.47 12.41 -0.85
N TYR A 415 18.23 12.22 -1.30
CA TYR A 415 17.25 13.29 -1.32
C TYR A 415 16.96 13.83 0.09
N THR A 416 16.98 15.16 0.24
CA THR A 416 16.69 15.81 1.52
C THR A 416 17.61 15.38 2.67
N SER A 417 18.86 15.00 2.42
CA SER A 417 19.92 14.83 3.44
C SER A 417 20.34 16.24 3.94
N VAL A 418 19.48 16.85 4.77
CA VAL A 418 19.14 18.27 4.66
C VAL A 418 20.00 19.22 5.42
N ASN A 419 20.34 18.94 6.68
CA ASN A 419 20.73 20.07 7.53
C ASN A 419 22.22 20.22 7.75
N ARG A 420 23.04 19.28 7.27
CA ARG A 420 24.47 19.30 7.55
C ARG A 420 25.37 18.82 6.44
N LEU A 421 24.85 18.20 5.37
CA LEU A 421 25.68 17.68 4.29
C LEU A 421 26.43 18.82 3.60
N ASN A 422 27.69 18.98 3.94
CA ASN A 422 28.56 20.03 3.43
C ASN A 422 29.53 19.54 2.35
N LYS A 423 29.99 18.29 2.49
CA LYS A 423 30.98 17.72 1.56
C LYS A 423 30.50 16.39 1.01
N VAL A 424 30.64 16.21 -0.29
CA VAL A 424 30.41 14.94 -0.98
C VAL A 424 31.65 14.56 -1.76
N TYR A 425 32.16 13.35 -1.58
CA TYR A 425 33.26 12.78 -2.32
C TYR A 425 32.75 11.64 -3.19
N ILE A 426 32.88 11.76 -4.49
CA ILE A 426 32.62 10.72 -5.49
C ILE A 426 33.97 10.28 -6.03
N ASN A 427 34.47 9.13 -5.56
CA ASN A 427 35.86 8.70 -5.83
C ASN A 427 36.01 7.87 -7.12
N GLY A 428 34.94 7.66 -7.89
CA GLY A 428 34.93 6.88 -9.11
C GLY A 428 34.11 7.50 -10.22
N HIS A 429 34.13 6.81 -11.37
CA HIS A 429 33.35 7.17 -12.54
C HIS A 429 31.87 6.82 -12.31
N ILE A 430 30.98 7.79 -12.45
CA ILE A 430 29.52 7.60 -12.38
C ILE A 430 28.96 7.54 -13.79
N SER A 431 28.61 6.33 -14.23
CA SER A 431 28.00 6.08 -15.54
C SER A 431 26.49 6.32 -15.56
N ASP A 432 25.83 6.31 -14.37
CA ASP A 432 24.40 6.55 -14.26
C ASP A 432 24.08 7.26 -12.94
N MET A 433 23.44 8.43 -13.03
CA MET A 433 22.93 9.18 -11.89
C MET A 433 21.44 9.43 -12.06
N GLY A 434 20.67 9.04 -11.07
CA GLY A 434 19.21 9.21 -11.08
C GLY A 434 18.78 10.67 -10.86
N GLU A 435 17.57 10.97 -11.28
CA GLU A 435 16.94 12.26 -11.00
C GLU A 435 16.88 12.51 -9.49
N TYR A 436 17.14 13.77 -9.09
CA TYR A 436 17.13 14.20 -7.69
C TYR A 436 18.00 13.35 -6.76
N ALA A 437 19.05 12.71 -7.28
CA ALA A 437 19.97 11.90 -6.48
C ALA A 437 20.49 12.66 -5.24
N PHE A 438 20.78 13.94 -5.38
CA PHE A 438 21.12 14.90 -4.31
C PHE A 438 20.13 16.07 -4.25
N GLY A 439 18.88 15.80 -4.60
CA GLY A 439 17.82 16.82 -4.57
C GLY A 439 17.52 17.30 -3.16
N ASN A 440 17.18 18.58 -3.01
CA ASN A 440 16.93 19.22 -1.72
C ASN A 440 18.05 19.06 -0.68
N CYS A 441 19.31 19.09 -1.13
CA CYS A 441 20.50 19.12 -0.27
C CYS A 441 21.18 20.51 -0.34
N PRO A 442 20.56 21.58 0.18
CA PRO A 442 20.98 22.95 -0.07
C PRO A 442 22.31 23.35 0.57
N TYR A 443 22.87 22.53 1.45
CA TYR A 443 24.08 22.84 2.17
C TYR A 443 25.37 22.21 1.61
N ILE A 444 25.29 21.54 0.44
CA ILE A 444 26.50 21.01 -0.21
C ILE A 444 27.41 22.19 -0.60
N GLY A 445 28.40 22.46 0.25
CA GLY A 445 29.40 23.51 0.00
C GLY A 445 30.42 23.08 -1.04
N THR A 446 30.85 21.80 -0.98
CA THR A 446 31.85 21.27 -1.91
C THR A 446 31.52 19.85 -2.36
N LEU A 447 31.51 19.64 -3.67
CA LEU A 447 31.36 18.35 -4.33
C LEU A 447 32.70 17.98 -5.00
N TYR A 448 33.36 16.94 -4.52
CA TYR A 448 34.58 16.39 -5.08
C TYR A 448 34.23 15.21 -6.00
N VAL A 449 34.59 15.30 -7.27
CA VAL A 449 34.35 14.23 -8.25
C VAL A 449 35.69 13.82 -8.86
N ASN A 450 36.18 12.66 -8.44
CA ASN A 450 37.47 12.13 -8.92
C ASN A 450 37.28 11.30 -10.21
N ASP A 451 36.80 11.97 -11.25
CA ASP A 451 36.58 11.39 -12.56
C ASP A 451 37.10 12.36 -13.64
N ALA A 452 38.07 11.90 -14.43
CA ALA A 452 38.62 12.72 -15.51
C ALA A 452 37.80 12.74 -16.80
N ASN A 453 36.75 11.87 -16.89
CA ASN A 453 35.91 11.71 -18.09
C ASN A 453 34.44 11.54 -17.68
N PRO A 454 33.76 12.59 -17.23
CA PRO A 454 32.40 12.47 -16.71
C PRO A 454 31.39 12.12 -17.80
N ASP A 455 30.49 11.19 -17.50
CA ASP A 455 29.29 10.99 -18.27
C ASP A 455 28.22 12.03 -17.91
N SER A 456 27.21 12.19 -18.78
CA SER A 456 26.12 13.13 -18.53
C SER A 456 25.25 12.69 -17.35
N ILE A 457 24.75 13.67 -16.59
CA ILE A 457 23.81 13.46 -15.52
C ILE A 457 22.50 14.22 -15.76
N PRO A 458 21.36 13.82 -15.15
CA PRO A 458 20.13 14.57 -15.24
C PRO A 458 20.29 16.00 -14.75
N ALA A 459 19.66 16.96 -15.44
CA ALA A 459 19.69 18.37 -15.05
C ALA A 459 19.11 18.62 -13.65
N ASN A 460 18.23 17.75 -13.17
CA ASN A 460 17.56 17.85 -11.88
C ASN A 460 18.25 17.04 -10.76
N ALA A 461 19.41 16.41 -11.00
CA ALA A 461 20.10 15.59 -10.00
C ALA A 461 20.40 16.34 -8.68
N PHE A 462 20.65 17.65 -8.75
CA PHE A 462 20.97 18.53 -7.61
C PHE A 462 19.95 19.65 -7.39
N TYR A 463 18.72 19.53 -7.89
CA TYR A 463 17.70 20.57 -7.76
C TYR A 463 17.19 20.72 -6.32
N ASN A 464 16.90 21.98 -5.93
CA ASN A 464 16.33 22.30 -4.63
C ASN A 464 15.01 23.05 -4.79
N TYR A 465 13.92 22.49 -4.21
CA TYR A 465 12.60 23.13 -4.24
C TYR A 465 12.28 23.89 -2.95
N TYR A 466 12.82 23.45 -1.81
CA TYR A 466 12.39 23.91 -0.51
C TYR A 466 13.53 24.01 0.50
N HIS A 467 13.52 25.06 1.33
CA HIS A 467 14.44 25.22 2.45
C HIS A 467 13.68 24.94 3.76
N PRO A 468 14.00 23.84 4.48
CA PRO A 468 13.19 23.36 5.59
C PRO A 468 13.17 24.27 6.82
N THR A 469 14.19 25.11 7.02
CA THR A 469 14.30 25.91 8.24
C THR A 469 13.66 27.30 8.16
N ASN A 470 13.41 27.83 6.96
CA ASN A 470 13.00 29.23 6.79
C ASN A 470 11.71 29.39 5.96
N ASN A 471 11.05 28.32 5.55
CA ASN A 471 9.94 28.33 4.60
C ASN A 471 10.25 29.13 3.32
N VAL A 472 11.51 29.20 2.93
CA VAL A 472 11.96 29.91 1.74
C VAL A 472 12.11 28.91 0.61
N THR A 473 11.41 29.16 -0.50
CA THR A 473 11.64 28.40 -1.73
C THR A 473 12.97 28.82 -2.31
N LEU A 474 13.95 27.91 -2.30
CA LEU A 474 15.20 28.10 -3.04
C LEU A 474 14.93 27.93 -4.53
N GLY A 475 15.67 28.64 -5.38
CA GLY A 475 15.63 28.36 -6.82
C GLY A 475 16.10 26.92 -7.09
N GLU A 476 15.50 26.27 -8.07
CA GLU A 476 15.84 24.89 -8.48
C GLU A 476 17.32 24.70 -8.72
N ASP A 477 18.00 25.72 -9.21
CA ASP A 477 19.42 25.78 -9.54
C ASP A 477 20.35 26.20 -8.38
N TYR A 478 19.84 26.27 -7.14
CA TYR A 478 20.60 26.78 -5.99
C TYR A 478 21.97 26.10 -5.81
N ASN A 479 22.02 24.77 -5.84
CA ASN A 479 23.28 24.04 -5.73
C ASN A 479 24.20 24.30 -6.91
N TYR A 480 23.69 24.39 -8.11
CA TYR A 480 24.50 24.68 -9.30
C TYR A 480 25.20 26.05 -9.24
N ARG A 481 24.59 27.02 -8.54
CA ARG A 481 25.19 28.36 -8.33
C ARG A 481 26.15 28.43 -7.15
N ASN A 482 25.87 27.66 -6.08
CA ASN A 482 26.56 27.88 -4.80
C ASN A 482 27.55 26.76 -4.42
N THR A 483 27.43 25.57 -4.94
CA THR A 483 28.35 24.46 -4.66
C THR A 483 29.64 24.60 -5.47
N LYS A 484 30.78 24.42 -4.83
CA LYS A 484 32.06 24.24 -5.52
C LYS A 484 32.19 22.82 -6.05
N LEU A 485 32.35 22.69 -7.36
CA LEU A 485 32.62 21.40 -8.00
C LEU A 485 34.12 21.25 -8.21
N MET A 486 34.72 20.32 -7.49
CA MET A 486 36.16 20.04 -7.52
C MET A 486 36.41 18.82 -8.42
N VAL A 487 37.16 19.01 -9.50
CA VAL A 487 37.40 18.00 -10.55
C VAL A 487 38.88 17.76 -10.76
N PRO A 488 39.33 16.61 -11.34
CA PRO A 488 40.75 16.35 -11.56
C PRO A 488 41.43 17.41 -12.42
N VAL A 489 42.73 17.66 -12.13
CA VAL A 489 43.56 18.56 -12.93
C VAL A 489 43.53 18.17 -14.41
N GLY A 490 43.25 19.12 -15.30
CA GLY A 490 43.12 18.94 -16.74
C GLY A 490 41.74 18.43 -17.22
N SER A 491 40.74 18.27 -16.31
CA SER A 491 39.42 17.81 -16.68
C SER A 491 38.35 18.89 -16.71
N LYS A 492 38.61 20.08 -16.19
CA LYS A 492 37.62 21.16 -16.05
C LYS A 492 36.81 21.43 -17.32
N GLN A 493 37.47 21.55 -18.47
CA GLN A 493 36.81 21.84 -19.74
C GLN A 493 35.76 20.76 -20.13
N LYS A 494 36.00 19.49 -19.75
CA LYS A 494 35.03 18.39 -20.01
C LYS A 494 33.75 18.57 -19.18
N TYR A 495 33.88 18.98 -17.93
CA TYR A 495 32.73 19.25 -17.04
C TYR A 495 31.93 20.46 -17.52
N GLU A 496 32.58 21.49 -18.05
CA GLU A 496 31.95 22.71 -18.57
C GLU A 496 31.09 22.44 -19.82
N VAL A 497 31.27 21.31 -20.52
CA VAL A 497 30.50 20.94 -21.73
C VAL A 497 29.57 19.75 -21.51
N THR A 498 29.82 18.90 -20.50
CA THR A 498 29.04 17.70 -20.26
C THR A 498 27.68 18.03 -19.65
N ALA A 499 26.61 17.45 -20.21
CA ALA A 499 25.24 17.70 -19.79
C ALA A 499 25.05 17.41 -18.30
N GLY A 500 24.31 18.29 -17.61
CA GLY A 500 24.09 18.27 -16.16
C GLY A 500 25.24 18.90 -15.40
N TRP A 501 26.49 18.46 -15.59
CA TRP A 501 27.66 19.04 -14.92
C TRP A 501 27.92 20.47 -15.31
N LYS A 502 27.72 20.84 -16.56
CA LYS A 502 27.88 22.21 -17.07
C LYS A 502 26.97 23.25 -16.38
N LEU A 503 26.01 22.83 -15.58
CA LEU A 503 25.13 23.72 -14.82
C LEU A 503 25.85 24.31 -13.59
N PHE A 504 26.91 23.65 -13.08
CA PHE A 504 27.70 24.18 -11.97
C PHE A 504 28.45 25.42 -12.42
N GLN A 505 28.29 26.52 -11.68
CA GLN A 505 28.96 27.79 -11.99
C GLN A 505 30.37 27.90 -11.42
N ASN A 506 30.70 27.10 -10.38
CA ASN A 506 31.97 27.16 -9.67
C ASN A 506 32.73 25.83 -9.85
N ILE A 507 33.35 25.62 -11.03
CA ILE A 507 34.15 24.43 -11.33
C ILE A 507 35.63 24.77 -11.14
N GLU A 508 36.30 24.06 -10.22
CA GLU A 508 37.72 24.24 -9.91
C GLU A 508 38.46 22.90 -10.07
N GLU A 509 39.73 22.99 -10.50
CA GLU A 509 40.57 21.80 -10.57
C GLU A 509 41.20 21.49 -9.21
N TYR A 510 41.26 20.20 -8.87
CA TYR A 510 41.77 19.71 -7.60
C TYR A 510 42.71 18.52 -7.80
N ASP A 511 43.82 18.52 -7.08
CA ASP A 511 44.82 17.45 -7.10
C ASP A 511 44.43 16.34 -6.10
N PHE A 512 43.73 15.34 -6.59
CA PHE A 512 43.28 14.20 -5.79
C PHE A 512 44.45 13.31 -5.31
N THR A 513 45.66 13.45 -5.87
CA THR A 513 46.83 12.67 -5.40
C THR A 513 47.31 13.15 -4.05
N LYS A 514 47.10 14.44 -3.73
CA LYS A 514 47.44 15.04 -2.44
C LYS A 514 46.40 14.71 -1.36
N ALA A 515 45.21 14.26 -1.74
CA ALA A 515 44.15 13.86 -0.84
C ALA A 515 44.36 12.44 -0.25
N ALA A 516 45.44 11.73 -0.63
CA ALA A 516 45.77 10.42 -0.06
C ALA A 516 45.99 10.44 1.47
N GLY A 517 46.16 11.64 2.09
CA GLY A 517 46.13 11.82 3.55
C GLY A 517 44.74 11.65 4.21
N ILE A 518 43.63 11.63 3.43
CA ILE A 518 42.26 11.39 3.98
C ILE A 518 42.01 9.89 4.24
N LYS A 519 42.89 9.01 3.75
CA LYS A 519 42.76 7.54 3.98
C LYS A 519 43.07 7.10 5.41
N GLU A 520 43.79 7.91 6.22
CA GLU A 520 44.24 7.46 7.54
C GLU A 520 43.56 8.14 8.74
N ASP A 521 42.75 9.19 8.56
CA ASP A 521 42.21 9.94 9.70
C ASP A 521 40.67 9.75 9.86
N ALA A 522 40.21 8.55 9.61
CA ALA A 522 38.80 8.23 9.76
C ALA A 522 38.31 8.19 11.21
N SER A 523 39.21 8.16 12.20
CA SER A 523 38.85 8.24 13.62
C SER A 523 38.90 9.66 14.19
N GLY A 524 39.60 10.58 13.55
CA GLY A 524 39.86 11.91 14.10
C GLY A 524 40.55 11.89 15.48
N ILE A 525 40.96 10.71 15.96
CA ILE A 525 41.51 10.50 17.29
C ILE A 525 43.01 10.63 17.18
N LYS A 526 43.58 11.70 17.76
CA LYS A 526 45.02 11.84 17.88
C LYS A 526 45.60 11.04 19.04
N GLU A 527 44.91 11.00 20.13
CA GLU A 527 45.39 10.41 21.38
C GLU A 527 44.22 9.95 22.25
N SER A 528 44.37 8.86 22.95
CA SER A 528 43.41 8.36 23.92
C SER A 528 44.02 8.30 25.31
N TYR A 529 43.30 8.77 26.32
CA TYR A 529 43.72 8.81 27.72
C TYR A 529 42.68 8.17 28.62
N THR A 530 43.13 7.52 29.69
CA THR A 530 42.27 7.09 30.80
C THR A 530 41.83 8.31 31.62
N LEU A 531 40.81 8.17 32.49
CA LEU A 531 40.30 9.26 33.32
C LEU A 531 41.37 9.85 34.27
N ASP A 532 42.42 9.10 34.61
CA ASP A 532 43.57 9.53 35.41
C ASP A 532 44.70 10.15 34.58
N GLY A 533 44.49 10.39 33.27
CA GLY A 533 45.39 11.11 32.37
C GLY A 533 46.52 10.26 31.75
N ARG A 534 46.49 8.94 31.90
CA ARG A 534 47.48 8.04 31.27
C ARG A 534 47.05 7.73 29.84
N GLN A 535 48.02 7.60 28.93
CA GLN A 535 47.76 7.17 27.56
C GLN A 535 47.14 5.75 27.55
N ALA A 536 46.00 5.60 26.92
CA ALA A 536 45.23 4.35 26.93
C ALA A 536 45.25 3.65 25.58
N THR A 537 45.38 2.34 25.63
CA THR A 537 44.97 1.46 24.51
C THR A 537 43.50 1.13 24.67
N PRO A 538 42.68 1.23 23.62
CA PRO A 538 41.24 0.95 23.73
C PRO A 538 41.01 -0.48 24.17
N SER A 539 40.31 -0.69 25.29
CA SER A 539 39.84 -1.97 25.78
C SER A 539 38.37 -1.87 26.19
N ALA A 540 37.59 -2.92 25.98
CA ALA A 540 36.16 -2.92 26.26
C ALA A 540 35.85 -2.66 27.75
N GLY A 541 34.85 -1.81 28.03
CA GLY A 541 34.38 -1.51 29.38
C GLY A 541 35.12 -0.38 30.11
N VAL A 542 36.03 0.35 29.45
CA VAL A 542 36.79 1.46 30.07
C VAL A 542 36.34 2.79 29.50
N ILE A 543 36.11 3.77 30.39
CA ILE A 543 35.85 5.15 29.95
C ILE A 543 37.19 5.80 29.62
N ILE A 544 37.36 6.29 28.40
CA ILE A 544 38.53 6.99 27.91
C ILE A 544 38.18 8.41 27.44
N ILE A 545 39.16 9.30 27.45
CA ILE A 545 39.07 10.62 26.86
C ILE A 545 39.87 10.59 25.56
N GLU A 546 39.16 10.80 24.46
CA GLU A 546 39.80 10.90 23.13
C GLU A 546 40.02 12.36 22.77
N ARG A 547 41.24 12.69 22.34
CA ARG A 547 41.58 14.00 21.79
C ARG A 547 41.47 13.96 20.29
N LEU A 548 40.59 14.81 19.74
CA LEU A 548 40.30 14.86 18.33
C LEU A 548 41.34 15.72 17.56
N SER A 549 41.36 15.59 16.25
CA SER A 549 42.28 16.34 15.36
C SER A 549 42.04 17.85 15.38
N ASP A 550 40.84 18.32 15.75
CA ASP A 550 40.49 19.72 15.93
C ASP A 550 40.93 20.30 17.30
N GLY A 551 41.51 19.48 18.16
CA GLY A 551 41.97 19.85 19.50
C GLY A 551 40.88 19.68 20.58
N SER A 552 39.67 19.35 20.22
CA SER A 552 38.59 19.05 21.19
C SER A 552 38.79 17.66 21.83
N THR A 553 38.08 17.42 22.94
CA THR A 553 38.13 16.14 23.64
C THR A 553 36.73 15.59 23.83
N ARG A 554 36.56 14.25 23.73
CA ARG A 554 35.31 13.56 24.06
C ARG A 554 35.55 12.41 25.03
N LYS A 555 34.54 12.12 25.83
CA LYS A 555 34.50 10.99 26.78
C LYS A 555 33.75 9.83 26.14
N VAL A 556 34.36 8.67 26.06
CA VAL A 556 33.82 7.47 25.40
C VAL A 556 33.96 6.27 26.34
N LEU A 557 32.92 5.44 26.42
CA LEU A 557 32.97 4.11 27.00
C LEU A 557 33.27 3.13 25.85
N ARG A 558 34.39 2.45 25.94
CA ARG A 558 34.82 1.46 24.93
C ARG A 558 34.61 0.04 25.42
#